data_cd4391d0f6c5eb8deb9435a11cf6cfaf
#
_entry.id   cd4391d0f6c5eb8deb9435a11cf6cfaf
#
_cell.length_a   1.000
_cell.length_b   1.000
_cell.length_c   1.000
_cell.angle_alpha   90.00
_cell.angle_beta   90.00
_cell.angle_gamma   90.00
#
_symmetry.space_group_name_H-M   'P 1'
#
loop_
_entity.id
_entity.type
_entity.pdbx_description
1 polymer ?
#
loop_
_entity_poly.entity_id
_entity_poly.type
_entity_poly.pdbx_seq_one_letter_code
_entity_poly.pdbx_strand_id
1 'polypeptide(L)' 'MRSVIKVLELKNASDVVTIKKAISNKTGVLAIQINIEKREINVVYDDYLLTVNDMVDCIEDLGYSIL' A
#
# COMPACT_ATOMS: atom_id res chain seq x y z
N MET A 1 -0.79 -12.97 -6.11
CA MET A 1 0.28 -12.66 -5.13
C MET A 1 -0.25 -11.76 -4.03
N ARG A 2 0.20 -11.97 -2.83
CA ARG A 2 -0.18 -11.16 -1.67
C ARG A 2 1.07 -10.64 -0.97
N SER A 3 1.09 -9.37 -0.65
CA SER A 3 2.19 -8.75 0.08
C SER A 3 1.68 -7.89 1.23
N VAL A 4 2.47 -7.82 2.29
CA VAL A 4 2.19 -6.98 3.45
C VAL A 4 3.29 -5.93 3.51
N ILE A 5 2.89 -4.66 3.52
CA ILE A 5 3.81 -3.52 3.57
C ILE A 5 3.56 -2.77 4.87
N LYS A 6 4.60 -2.55 5.66
CA LYS A 6 4.49 -1.76 6.89
C LYS A 6 4.89 -0.32 6.63
N VAL A 7 4.05 0.60 7.08
CA VAL A 7 4.22 2.05 6.89
C VAL A 7 4.30 2.74 8.24
N LEU A 8 5.42 3.39 8.49
CA LEU A 8 5.72 3.99 9.80
C LEU A 8 4.69 5.05 10.21
N GLU A 9 4.29 5.92 9.28
CA GLU A 9 3.40 7.05 9.56
C GLU A 9 1.92 6.76 9.33
N LEU A 10 1.53 5.50 9.22
CA LEU A 10 0.13 5.13 9.05
C LEU A 10 -0.60 5.29 10.39
N LYS A 11 -1.28 6.41 10.59
CA LYS A 11 -1.79 6.81 11.91
C LYS A 11 -3.28 7.09 11.97
N ASN A 12 -3.90 7.52 10.87
CA ASN A 12 -5.29 7.98 10.89
C ASN A 12 -6.03 7.63 9.60
N ALA A 13 -7.34 7.93 9.58
CA ALA A 13 -8.19 7.61 8.43
C ALA A 13 -7.78 8.35 7.16
N SER A 14 -7.22 9.54 7.27
CA SER A 14 -6.73 10.31 6.13
C SER A 14 -5.58 9.60 5.44
N ASP A 15 -4.65 9.04 6.22
CA ASP A 15 -3.55 8.24 5.67
C ASP A 15 -4.07 7.00 4.94
N VAL A 16 -5.06 6.32 5.51
CA VAL A 16 -5.70 5.16 4.89
C VAL A 16 -6.29 5.51 3.54
N VAL A 17 -7.06 6.59 3.46
CA VAL A 17 -7.69 7.03 2.21
C VAL A 17 -6.65 7.39 1.17
N THR A 18 -5.61 8.13 1.56
CA THR A 18 -4.54 8.57 0.66
C THR A 18 -3.81 7.37 0.04
N ILE A 19 -3.38 6.44 0.87
CA ILE A 19 -2.62 5.27 0.43
C ILE A 19 -3.50 4.34 -0.39
N LYS A 20 -4.70 4.06 0.10
CA LYS A 20 -5.64 3.16 -0.57
C LYS A 20 -5.97 3.66 -1.97
N LYS A 21 -6.24 4.96 -2.12
CA LYS A 21 -6.54 5.57 -3.41
C LYS A 21 -5.36 5.47 -4.37
N ALA A 22 -4.16 5.77 -3.90
CA ALA A 22 -2.95 5.72 -4.71
C ALA A 22 -2.64 4.30 -5.19
N ILE A 23 -2.70 3.33 -4.30
CA ILE A 23 -2.41 1.92 -4.63
C ILE A 23 -3.50 1.33 -5.53
N SER A 24 -4.77 1.60 -5.23
CA SER A 24 -5.90 1.05 -6.02
C SER A 24 -5.89 1.52 -7.47
N ASN A 25 -5.27 2.65 -7.76
CA ASN A 25 -5.16 3.17 -9.12
C ASN A 25 -4.12 2.44 -9.97
N LYS A 26 -3.29 1.62 -9.36
CA LYS A 26 -2.27 0.88 -10.11
C LYS A 26 -2.88 -0.32 -10.80
N THR A 27 -2.51 -0.53 -12.06
CA THR A 27 -2.91 -1.71 -12.83
C THR A 27 -2.34 -2.96 -12.18
N GLY A 28 -3.20 -3.94 -11.96
CA GLY A 28 -2.80 -5.21 -11.34
C GLY A 28 -3.19 -5.36 -9.89
N VAL A 29 -3.66 -4.31 -9.22
CA VAL A 29 -4.17 -4.40 -7.86
C VAL A 29 -5.57 -5.01 -7.89
N LEU A 30 -5.75 -6.12 -7.16
CA LEU A 30 -7.02 -6.86 -7.09
C LEU A 30 -7.78 -6.55 -5.82
N ALA A 31 -7.09 -6.36 -4.71
CA ALA A 31 -7.71 -6.03 -3.42
C ALA A 31 -6.69 -5.35 -2.51
N ILE A 32 -7.17 -4.50 -1.62
CA ILE A 32 -6.34 -3.84 -0.63
C ILE A 32 -7.08 -3.74 0.69
N GLN A 33 -6.38 -4.03 1.78
CA GLN A 33 -6.90 -3.90 3.14
C GLN A 33 -5.83 -3.27 4.02
N ILE A 34 -6.20 -2.26 4.78
CA ILE A 34 -5.27 -1.50 5.60
C ILE A 34 -5.64 -1.66 7.08
N ASN A 35 -4.65 -2.01 7.89
CA ASN A 35 -4.78 -2.14 9.33
C ASN A 35 -3.93 -1.06 10.01
N ILE A 36 -4.58 -0.04 10.57
CA ILE A 36 -3.90 1.09 11.22
C ILE A 36 -3.16 0.64 12.48
N GLU A 37 -3.77 -0.22 13.27
CA GLU A 37 -3.19 -0.67 14.54
C GLU A 37 -1.83 -1.33 14.33
N LYS A 38 -1.71 -2.15 13.30
CA LYS A 38 -0.48 -2.84 12.94
C LYS A 38 0.38 -2.06 11.95
N ARG A 39 -0.12 -0.95 11.43
CA ARG A 39 0.54 -0.13 10.41
C ARG A 39 0.86 -0.96 9.17
N GLU A 40 -0.06 -1.83 8.77
CA GLU A 40 0.11 -2.76 7.66
C GLU A 40 -0.85 -2.47 6.54
N ILE A 41 -0.33 -2.63 5.32
CA ILE A 41 -1.12 -2.60 4.10
C ILE A 41 -1.02 -3.99 3.48
N ASN A 42 -2.17 -4.68 3.36
CA ASN A 42 -2.26 -5.99 2.73
C ASN A 42 -2.77 -5.79 1.32
N VAL A 43 -1.99 -6.18 0.31
CA VAL A 43 -2.34 -6.02 -1.09
C VAL A 43 -2.35 -7.37 -1.77
N VAL A 44 -3.44 -7.66 -2.48
CA VAL A 44 -3.53 -8.80 -3.40
C VAL A 44 -3.41 -8.22 -4.81
N TYR A 45 -2.49 -8.73 -5.60
CA TYR A 45 -2.19 -8.17 -6.91
C TYR A 45 -1.70 -9.24 -7.89
N ASP A 46 -1.78 -8.90 -9.17
CA ASP A 46 -1.25 -9.72 -10.25
C ASP A 46 0.24 -9.41 -10.40
N ASP A 47 1.09 -10.36 -10.04
CA ASP A 47 2.54 -10.18 -10.05
C ASP A 47 3.16 -10.18 -11.46
N TYR A 48 2.38 -10.47 -12.48
CA TYR A 48 2.78 -10.23 -13.86
C TYR A 48 2.70 -8.76 -14.25
N LEU A 49 1.83 -7.99 -13.58
CA LEU A 49 1.57 -6.60 -13.92
C LEU A 49 2.19 -5.60 -12.93
N LEU A 50 2.47 -6.05 -11.72
CA LEU A 50 2.87 -5.16 -10.64
C LEU A 50 3.80 -5.88 -9.67
N THR A 51 4.82 -5.19 -9.19
CA THR A 51 5.73 -5.71 -8.17
C THR A 51 5.50 -5.01 -6.84
N VAL A 52 5.97 -5.63 -5.74
CA VAL A 52 5.92 -4.98 -4.43
C VAL A 52 6.74 -3.70 -4.41
N ASN A 53 7.85 -3.64 -5.15
CA ASN A 53 8.67 -2.43 -5.25
C ASN A 53 7.91 -1.27 -5.89
N ASP A 54 7.07 -1.54 -6.89
CA ASP A 54 6.23 -0.51 -7.50
C ASP A 54 5.31 0.13 -6.47
N MET A 55 4.74 -0.69 -5.59
CA MET A 55 3.84 -0.21 -4.53
C MET A 55 4.60 0.54 -3.44
N VAL A 56 5.78 0.03 -3.05
CA VAL A 56 6.65 0.71 -2.08
C VAL A 56 7.06 2.08 -2.59
N ASP A 57 7.49 2.18 -3.85
CA ASP A 57 7.87 3.45 -4.46
C ASP A 57 6.71 4.44 -4.46
N CYS A 58 5.51 3.96 -4.76
CA CYS A 58 4.29 4.79 -4.75
C CYS A 58 4.03 5.37 -3.37
N ILE A 59 4.16 4.56 -2.32
CA ILE A 59 3.93 4.99 -0.94
C ILE A 59 5.01 5.98 -0.51
N GLU A 60 6.26 5.72 -0.84
CA GLU A 60 7.37 6.62 -0.53
C GLU A 60 7.23 7.96 -1.23
N ASP A 61 6.76 7.97 -2.48
CA ASP A 61 6.50 9.20 -3.25
C ASP A 61 5.42 10.06 -2.59
N LEU A 62 4.53 9.47 -1.82
CA LEU A 62 3.52 10.20 -1.05
C LEU A 62 4.09 10.83 0.23
N GLY A 63 5.33 10.52 0.56
CA GLY A 63 6.00 11.06 1.75
C GLY A 63 6.00 10.13 2.95
N TYR A 64 5.58 8.87 2.79
CA TYR A 64 5.59 7.88 3.87
C TYR A 64 6.89 7.08 3.87
N SER A 65 7.25 6.59 5.05
CA SER A 65 8.42 5.72 5.22
C SER A 65 7.99 4.27 5.40
N ILE A 66 8.68 3.38 4.70
CA ILE A 66 8.44 1.93 4.81
C ILE A 66 9.33 1.34 5.91
N LEU A 67 8.74 0.50 6.72
CA LEU A 67 9.48 -0.22 7.77
C LEU A 67 10.18 -1.46 7.23
#